data_084703975115a72be3861a465149875b
#
_entry.id   084703975115a72be3861a465149875b
#
_cell.length_a   1.000
_cell.length_b   1.000
_cell.length_c   1.000
_cell.angle_alpha   90.00
_cell.angle_beta   90.00
_cell.angle_gamma   90.00
#
_symmetry.space_group_name_H-M   'P 1'
#
loop_
_entity.id
_entity.type
_entity.pdbx_description
1 polymer ?
#
loop_
_entity_poly.entity_id
_entity_poly.type
_entity_poly.pdbx_seq_one_letter_code
_entity_poly.pdbx_strand_id
1 'polypeptide(L)' 'MRARLEALIDEMLDGHILLAEAVSEFEKLYIKKALSRNKEHLSKTAQALGIHRNTIAKRVADYQKIKRPLARSARSGTR' A
#
# COMPACT_ATOMS: atom_id res chain seq x y z
N MET A 1 -19.35 2.25 -4.59
CA MET A 1 -17.94 1.95 -4.44
C MET A 1 -17.28 1.34 -5.67
N ARG A 2 -17.93 0.37 -6.25
CA ARG A 2 -17.34 -0.30 -7.41
C ARG A 2 -17.08 0.64 -8.58
N ALA A 3 -18.00 1.52 -8.86
CA ALA A 3 -17.85 2.44 -9.98
C ALA A 3 -16.64 3.34 -9.82
N ARG A 4 -16.40 3.78 -8.59
CA ARG A 4 -15.24 4.62 -8.32
C ARG A 4 -13.95 3.85 -8.47
N LEU A 5 -13.97 2.60 -8.02
CA LEU A 5 -12.78 1.77 -8.13
C LEU A 5 -12.47 1.50 -9.59
N GLU A 6 -13.49 1.20 -10.38
CA GLU A 6 -13.29 0.95 -11.80
C GLU A 6 -12.73 2.19 -12.51
N ALA A 7 -13.24 3.35 -12.16
CA ALA A 7 -12.75 4.58 -12.76
C ALA A 7 -11.29 4.81 -12.42
N LEU A 8 -10.92 4.52 -11.16
CA LEU A 8 -9.54 4.67 -10.74
C LEU A 8 -8.64 3.68 -11.48
N ILE A 9 -9.12 2.46 -11.66
CA ILE A 9 -8.37 1.45 -12.39
C ILE A 9 -8.12 1.90 -13.83
N ASP A 10 -9.14 2.50 -14.45
CA ASP A 10 -8.99 3.01 -15.81
C ASP A 10 -7.88 4.07 -15.86
N GLU A 11 -7.84 4.96 -14.87
CA GLU A 11 -6.79 5.95 -14.81
C GLU A 11 -5.42 5.32 -14.69
N MET A 12 -5.33 4.28 -13.86
CA MET A 12 -4.06 3.61 -13.66
C MET A 12 -3.60 2.90 -14.92
N LEU A 13 -4.53 2.29 -15.62
CA LEU A 13 -4.21 1.63 -16.89
C LEU A 13 -3.77 2.63 -17.94
N ASP A 14 -4.44 3.78 -18.00
CA ASP A 14 -4.06 4.83 -18.93
C ASP A 14 -2.66 5.36 -18.61
N GLY A 15 -2.27 5.32 -17.35
CA GLY A 15 -0.94 5.74 -16.94
C GLY A 15 0.10 4.65 -17.06
N HIS A 16 -0.28 3.50 -17.61
CA HIS A 16 0.63 2.36 -17.81
C HIS A 16 1.22 1.82 -16.52
N ILE A 17 0.44 1.86 -15.44
CA ILE A 17 0.90 1.32 -14.17
C ILE A 17 0.80 -0.20 -14.22
N LEU A 18 1.90 -0.87 -13.86
CA LEU A 18 1.93 -2.32 -13.90
C LEU A 18 1.08 -2.92 -12.79
N LEU A 19 0.55 -4.10 -13.03
CA LEU A 19 -0.32 -4.74 -12.05
C LEU A 19 0.32 -4.84 -10.67
N ALA A 20 1.58 -5.27 -10.61
CA ALA A 20 2.25 -5.40 -9.32
C ALA A 20 2.35 -4.07 -8.60
N GLU A 21 2.59 -3.01 -9.35
CA GLU A 21 2.67 -1.67 -8.77
C GLU A 21 1.31 -1.22 -8.27
N ALA A 22 0.27 -1.49 -9.04
CA ALA A 22 -1.08 -1.10 -8.66
C ALA A 22 -1.51 -1.79 -7.38
N VAL A 23 -1.27 -3.09 -7.30
CA VAL A 23 -1.64 -3.86 -6.12
C VAL A 23 -0.87 -3.38 -4.89
N SER A 24 0.42 -3.14 -5.05
CA SER A 24 1.26 -2.70 -3.95
C SER A 24 0.82 -1.32 -3.44
N GLU A 25 0.53 -0.43 -4.35
CA GLU A 25 0.12 0.91 -3.98
C GLU A 25 -1.24 0.91 -3.29
N PHE A 26 -2.17 0.14 -3.83
CA PHE A 26 -3.50 0.04 -3.23
C PHE A 26 -3.39 -0.52 -1.82
N GLU A 27 -2.64 -1.60 -1.66
CA GLU A 27 -2.49 -2.25 -0.37
C GLU A 27 -1.87 -1.30 0.66
N LYS A 28 -0.84 -0.59 0.25
CA LYS A 28 -0.16 0.35 1.12
C LYS A 28 -1.12 1.44 1.62
N LEU A 29 -1.85 2.04 0.71
CA LEU A 29 -2.78 3.09 1.08
C LEU A 29 -3.92 2.58 1.94
N TYR A 30 -4.41 1.39 1.61
CA TYR A 30 -5.48 0.78 2.36
C TYR A 30 -5.06 0.54 3.81
N ILE A 31 -3.89 -0.04 3.98
CA ILE A 31 -3.39 -0.33 5.32
C ILE A 31 -3.11 0.94 6.10
N LYS A 32 -2.52 1.93 5.45
CA LYS A 32 -2.23 3.20 6.11
C LYS A 32 -3.50 3.88 6.60
N LYS A 33 -4.53 3.88 5.78
CA LYS A 33 -5.79 4.48 6.17
C LYS A 33 -6.43 3.70 7.32
N ALA A 34 -6.37 2.39 7.26
CA ALA A 34 -6.93 1.56 8.32
C ALA A 34 -6.21 1.81 9.64
N LEU A 35 -4.88 1.93 9.59
CA LEU A 35 -4.10 2.22 10.79
C LEU A 35 -4.53 3.56 11.37
N SER A 36 -4.64 4.56 10.52
CA SER A 36 -5.03 5.89 10.97
C SER A 36 -6.39 5.85 11.66
N ARG A 37 -7.33 5.11 11.10
CA ARG A 37 -8.66 4.99 11.70
C ARG A 37 -8.64 4.27 13.03
N ASN A 38 -7.65 3.42 13.25
CA ASN A 38 -7.53 2.66 14.48
C ASN A 38 -6.45 3.23 15.39
N LYS A 39 -6.13 4.51 15.22
CA LYS A 39 -5.17 5.22 16.06
C LYS A 39 -3.82 4.52 16.12
N GLU A 40 -3.41 3.98 14.99
CA GLU A 40 -2.11 3.33 14.83
C GLU A 40 -1.95 2.05 15.68
N HIS A 41 -3.05 1.45 16.09
CA HIS A 41 -3.00 0.18 16.82
C HIS A 41 -2.91 -0.98 15.85
N LEU A 42 -1.76 -1.62 15.81
CA LEU A 42 -1.55 -2.72 14.87
C LEU A 42 -2.52 -3.88 15.07
N SER A 43 -2.71 -4.30 16.30
CA SER A 43 -3.61 -5.42 16.56
C SER A 43 -5.04 -5.14 16.15
N LYS A 44 -5.54 -3.97 16.48
CA LYS A 44 -6.90 -3.61 16.12
C LYS A 44 -7.05 -3.49 14.62
N THR A 45 -6.05 -2.92 13.97
CA THR A 45 -6.10 -2.75 12.53
C THR A 45 -6.09 -4.10 11.82
N ALA A 46 -5.20 -5.00 12.28
CA ALA A 46 -5.14 -6.33 11.69
C ALA A 46 -6.47 -7.05 11.83
N GLN A 47 -7.09 -6.93 13.00
CA GLN A 47 -8.37 -7.55 13.24
C GLN A 47 -9.44 -6.99 12.30
N ALA A 48 -9.45 -5.68 12.14
CA ALA A 48 -10.42 -5.03 11.27
C ALA A 48 -10.23 -5.43 9.81
N LEU A 49 -8.99 -5.67 9.40
CA LEU A 49 -8.69 -6.06 8.03
C LEU A 49 -8.75 -7.56 7.79
N GLY A 50 -8.91 -8.33 8.85
CA GLY A 50 -8.98 -9.78 8.72
C GLY A 50 -7.65 -10.43 8.42
N ILE A 51 -6.54 -9.83 8.88
CA ILE A 51 -5.22 -10.40 8.68
C ILE A 51 -4.51 -10.53 10.02
N HIS A 52 -3.41 -11.28 10.01
CA HIS A 52 -2.66 -11.49 11.22
C HIS A 52 -1.85 -10.25 11.59
N ARG A 53 -1.69 -10.00 12.88
CA ARG A 53 -0.94 -8.85 13.34
C ARG A 53 0.49 -8.82 12.79
N ASN A 54 1.13 -9.98 12.72
CA ASN A 54 2.48 -10.03 12.20
C ASN A 54 2.57 -9.64 10.73
N THR A 55 1.52 -9.94 9.98
CA THR A 55 1.46 -9.59 8.58
C THR A 55 1.43 -8.09 8.41
N ILE A 56 0.58 -7.43 9.18
CA ILE A 56 0.47 -5.98 9.03
C ILE A 56 1.74 -5.29 9.52
N ALA A 57 2.36 -5.81 10.59
CA ALA A 57 3.58 -5.23 11.09
C ALA A 57 4.70 -5.31 10.05
N LYS A 58 4.79 -6.43 9.37
CA LYS A 58 5.78 -6.62 8.33
C LYS A 58 5.54 -5.68 7.16
N ARG A 59 4.28 -5.55 6.75
CA ARG A 59 3.95 -4.66 5.63
C ARG A 59 4.30 -3.21 5.94
N VAL A 60 3.97 -2.78 7.14
CA VAL A 60 4.26 -1.41 7.53
C VAL A 60 5.77 -1.16 7.54
N ALA A 61 6.53 -2.12 8.05
CA ALA A 61 7.98 -1.98 8.06
C ALA A 61 8.53 -1.90 6.63
N ASP A 62 7.99 -2.72 5.73
CA ASP A 62 8.42 -2.70 4.35
C ASP A 62 8.10 -1.36 3.68
N TYR A 63 6.94 -0.81 3.97
CA TYR A 63 6.56 0.48 3.39
C TYR A 63 7.52 1.58 3.83
N GLN A 64 7.94 1.55 5.06
CA GLN A 64 8.86 2.55 5.57
C GLN A 64 10.23 2.44 4.91
N LYS A 65 10.64 1.23 4.61
CA LYS A 65 11.91 1.04 3.94
C LYS A 65 11.89 1.61 2.54
N ILE A 66 10.79 1.40 1.85
CA ILE A 66 10.69 1.79 0.47
C ILE A 66 10.43 3.24 0.28
N LYS A 67 9.97 3.88 1.31
CA LYS A 67 9.59 5.24 1.22
C LYS A 67 10.60 6.17 0.60
N ARG A 68 11.84 6.04 0.92
CA ARG A 68 12.84 6.92 0.39
C ARG A 68 13.31 6.63 -0.99
N PRO A 69 13.50 5.42 -1.34
CA PRO A 69 14.07 5.11 -2.63
C PRO A 69 13.28 5.57 -3.78
N LEU A 70 12.12 5.90 -3.59
CA LEU A 70 11.34 6.33 -4.65
C LEU A 70 11.97 7.39 -5.38
N ALA A 71 12.67 7.97 -4.71
CA ALA A 71 13.36 8.92 -5.40
C ALA A 71 14.39 8.24 -6.18
N ARG A 72 14.33 7.41 -6.32
CA ARG A 72 15.01 6.94 -6.92
C ARG A 72 15.31 6.07 -7.25
N SER A 73 15.03 5.65 -7.30
CA SER A 73 15.25 4.97 -7.59
C SER A 73 15.85 4.64 -8.04
N ALA A 74 16.10 4.73 -8.01
CA ALA A 74 16.56 4.50 -8.34
C ALA A 74 17.34 4.02 -8.53
N ARG A 75 17.53 3.98 -8.23
CA ARG A 75 18.13 3.74 -8.36
C ARG A 75 18.67 2.98 -8.34
N SER A 76 18.47 2.80 -8.17
CA SER A 76 18.89 2.27 -8.13
C SER A 76 19.35 1.67 -8.32
N GLY A 77 19.38 1.60 -8.26
CA GLY A 77 19.80 1.22 -8.42
C GLY A 77 20.48 0.77 -8.49
N THR A 78 20.46 0.82 -8.34
CA THR A 78 21.02 0.73 -8.30
C THR A 78 21.65 0.41 -8.35
N ARG A 79 21.69 0.21 -8.10
CA ARG A 79 22.10 0.30 -8.12
C ARG A 79 22.47 0.26 -8.34
#